data_2e8e276e51930c7fc5bbc0c40e7af525
#
_entry.id   2e8e276e51930c7fc5bbc0c40e7af525
#
_cell.length_a   1.000
_cell.length_b   1.000
_cell.length_c   1.000
_cell.angle_alpha   90.00
_cell.angle_beta   90.00
_cell.angle_gamma   90.00
#
_symmetry.space_group_name_H-M   'P 1'
#
loop_
_entity.id
_entity.type
_entity.pdbx_description
1 polymer ?
#
loop_
_entity_poly.entity_id
_entity_poly.type
_entity_poly.pdbx_seq_one_letter_code
_entity_poly.pdbx_strand_id
1 'polypeptide(L)'
;GNIYSDNGSLLATSLPFFKLAMDPTVPKKEVFNKDIDSLALKLSQYFKDKSADEYKRKIKDARISGKEYLVINQRVLNYQEKKMISSWPIFREGRFKGGAIFEKMDRRFHPFGNLLAYRTIGFINEDQKGAGLEYSFNKMLGGRDGEAIFRKLAGGYWKPIHDEKEIQPEQGLDIQTTIDINLQDVAESSLEHHLRKHDAEYGCVVLMKVETGEIKAIANLGKMPNGGYYETYNYAVGQQGLTDPGSTFKLASMMALFEDTGLELSDSVETGHGEGYKIYDRTLYDAKPEGFGKISVKEVFAKSSNIGVAKLMQKYFGGNAYKYLEYISKFGLDKTINFQMAGEAVPYVKRPSDKTWSGVTLPW
;
A
#
# COMPACT_ATOMS: atom_id res chain seq x y z
N GLY A 1 -3.61 2.58 16.77
CA GLY A 1 -4.95 2.65 16.16
C GLY A 1 -5.18 1.58 15.12
N ASN A 2 -6.41 1.34 14.79
CA ASN A 2 -6.86 0.38 13.80
C ASN A 2 -7.24 1.07 12.48
N ILE A 3 -7.26 0.32 11.37
CA ILE A 3 -7.82 0.77 10.10
C ILE A 3 -9.05 -0.09 9.79
N TYR A 4 -10.17 0.56 9.53
CA TYR A 4 -11.45 -0.07 9.22
C TYR A 4 -11.91 0.26 7.80
N SER A 5 -12.66 -0.66 7.19
CA SER A 5 -13.44 -0.42 5.97
C SER A 5 -14.66 0.47 6.25
N ASP A 6 -15.42 0.82 5.24
CA ASP A 6 -16.63 1.65 5.34
C ASP A 6 -17.70 1.04 6.24
N ASN A 7 -17.84 -0.28 6.27
CA ASN A 7 -18.78 -1.03 7.10
C ASN A 7 -18.23 -1.44 8.48
N GLY A 8 -17.03 -0.97 8.85
CA GLY A 8 -16.39 -1.27 10.12
C GLY A 8 -15.64 -2.61 10.18
N SER A 9 -15.43 -3.29 9.05
CA SER A 9 -14.59 -4.47 9.01
C SER A 9 -13.13 -4.08 9.21
N LEU A 10 -12.39 -4.89 9.97
CA LEU A 10 -11.00 -4.60 10.34
C LEU A 10 -10.06 -4.86 9.15
N LEU A 11 -9.36 -3.83 8.69
CA LEU A 11 -8.35 -3.91 7.62
C LEU A 11 -6.93 -4.05 8.16
N ALA A 12 -6.62 -3.35 9.25
CA ALA A 12 -5.33 -3.45 9.94
C ALA A 12 -5.48 -3.21 11.44
N THR A 13 -4.73 -3.96 12.24
CA THR A 13 -4.68 -3.81 13.71
C THR A 13 -3.31 -4.16 14.24
N SER A 14 -3.02 -3.80 15.49
CA SER A 14 -1.82 -4.24 16.21
C SER A 14 -2.16 -5.37 17.16
N LEU A 15 -1.48 -6.49 17.01
CA LEU A 15 -1.62 -7.66 17.89
C LEU A 15 -0.38 -7.85 18.74
N PRO A 16 -0.54 -8.25 20.02
CA PRO A 16 0.60 -8.57 20.87
C PRO A 16 1.22 -9.91 20.47
N PHE A 17 2.51 -9.87 20.20
CA PHE A 17 3.37 -11.02 20.05
C PHE A 17 4.41 -11.04 21.17
N PHE A 18 5.12 -12.15 21.33
CA PHE A 18 6.06 -12.34 22.43
C PHE A 18 7.35 -12.97 21.94
N LYS A 19 8.49 -12.38 22.32
CA LYS A 19 9.79 -13.04 22.22
C LYS A 19 9.99 -13.92 23.45
N LEU A 20 10.48 -15.15 23.23
CA LEU A 20 10.79 -16.07 24.31
C LEU A 20 12.27 -15.97 24.68
N ALA A 21 12.52 -15.51 25.88
CA ALA A 21 13.82 -15.56 26.54
C ALA A 21 13.70 -16.26 27.87
N MET A 22 14.84 -16.58 28.48
CA MET A 22 14.93 -17.21 29.76
C MET A 22 16.11 -16.62 30.57
N ASP A 23 15.90 -16.42 31.84
CA ASP A 23 16.99 -16.30 32.79
C ASP A 23 17.26 -17.70 33.41
N PRO A 24 18.29 -18.42 32.93
CA PRO A 24 18.57 -19.79 33.42
C PRO A 24 19.18 -19.82 34.79
N THR A 25 19.54 -18.69 35.39
CA THR A 25 20.12 -18.62 36.77
C THR A 25 19.03 -18.65 37.85
N VAL A 26 17.81 -18.24 37.51
CA VAL A 26 16.67 -18.12 38.44
C VAL A 26 16.16 -19.46 38.99
N PRO A 27 15.96 -20.52 38.18
CA PRO A 27 15.39 -21.77 38.71
C PRO A 27 16.26 -22.42 39.76
N LYS A 28 15.65 -22.88 40.87
CA LYS A 28 16.37 -23.67 41.90
C LYS A 28 17.02 -24.89 41.25
N LYS A 29 18.19 -25.30 41.79
CA LYS A 29 19.00 -26.39 41.22
C LYS A 29 18.20 -27.69 41.07
N GLU A 30 17.37 -28.01 42.07
CA GLU A 30 16.53 -29.23 42.08
C GLU A 30 15.51 -29.22 40.93
N VAL A 31 14.79 -28.11 40.77
CA VAL A 31 13.77 -27.93 39.67
C VAL A 31 14.45 -27.95 38.31
N PHE A 32 15.56 -27.23 38.17
CA PHE A 32 16.32 -27.16 36.93
C PHE A 32 16.82 -28.54 36.50
N ASN A 33 17.49 -29.27 37.38
CA ASN A 33 18.04 -30.59 37.07
C ASN A 33 16.95 -31.63 36.76
N LYS A 34 15.82 -31.56 37.48
CA LYS A 34 14.68 -32.45 37.25
C LYS A 34 14.00 -32.24 35.90
N ASP A 35 13.80 -30.99 35.50
CA ASP A 35 12.88 -30.66 34.45
C ASP A 35 13.57 -30.17 33.15
N ILE A 36 14.90 -29.98 33.12
CA ILE A 36 15.62 -29.43 31.96
C ILE A 36 15.51 -30.31 30.71
N ASP A 37 15.55 -31.63 30.87
CA ASP A 37 15.44 -32.57 29.76
C ASP A 37 14.05 -32.51 29.13
N SER A 38 13.02 -32.47 29.95
CA SER A 38 11.65 -32.33 29.48
C SER A 38 11.37 -30.96 28.80
N LEU A 39 11.97 -29.89 29.34
CA LEU A 39 11.86 -28.57 28.69
C LEU A 39 12.56 -28.57 27.33
N ALA A 40 13.79 -29.08 27.27
CA ALA A 40 14.57 -29.13 26.03
C ALA A 40 13.89 -29.97 24.95
N LEU A 41 13.28 -31.09 25.33
CA LEU A 41 12.50 -31.93 24.43
C LEU A 41 11.28 -31.16 23.84
N LYS A 42 10.50 -30.47 24.70
CA LYS A 42 9.36 -29.68 24.27
C LYS A 42 9.76 -28.52 23.33
N LEU A 43 10.86 -27.82 23.63
CA LEU A 43 11.41 -26.77 22.79
C LEU A 43 11.80 -27.31 21.41
N SER A 44 12.52 -28.44 21.36
CA SER A 44 12.90 -29.10 20.11
C SER A 44 11.70 -29.53 19.26
N GLN A 45 10.74 -30.19 19.89
CA GLN A 45 9.51 -30.65 19.19
C GLN A 45 8.68 -29.51 18.62
N TYR A 46 8.64 -28.38 19.33
CA TYR A 46 7.82 -27.24 18.94
C TYR A 46 8.48 -26.35 17.89
N PHE A 47 9.73 -25.94 18.12
CA PHE A 47 10.43 -25.03 17.20
C PHE A 47 11.06 -25.75 16.01
N LYS A 48 11.44 -27.01 16.15
CA LYS A 48 12.02 -27.86 15.10
C LYS A 48 13.28 -27.28 14.41
N ASP A 49 13.99 -26.40 15.11
CA ASP A 49 15.21 -25.73 14.64
C ASP A 49 16.49 -26.29 15.26
N LYS A 50 16.35 -26.94 16.40
CA LYS A 50 17.46 -27.57 17.18
C LYS A 50 17.00 -28.85 17.82
N SER A 51 17.95 -29.77 18.04
CA SER A 51 17.74 -30.99 18.84
C SER A 51 17.50 -30.68 20.31
N ALA A 52 16.93 -31.62 21.06
CA ALA A 52 16.75 -31.50 22.48
C ALA A 52 18.09 -31.31 23.22
N ASP A 53 19.14 -32.01 22.78
CA ASP A 53 20.48 -31.90 23.40
C ASP A 53 21.11 -30.52 23.13
N GLU A 54 20.90 -29.93 21.97
CA GLU A 54 21.39 -28.59 21.68
C GLU A 54 20.68 -27.54 22.54
N TYR A 55 19.35 -27.63 22.70
CA TYR A 55 18.61 -26.74 23.60
C TYR A 55 19.08 -26.92 25.05
N LYS A 56 19.23 -28.16 25.52
CA LYS A 56 19.71 -28.47 26.85
C LYS A 56 21.10 -27.88 27.11
N ARG A 57 22.04 -28.10 26.19
CA ARG A 57 23.39 -27.55 26.24
C ARG A 57 23.37 -26.02 26.28
N LYS A 58 22.68 -25.38 25.36
CA LYS A 58 22.54 -23.92 25.30
C LYS A 58 22.06 -23.32 26.60
N ILE A 59 21.05 -23.92 27.25
CA ILE A 59 20.48 -23.43 28.50
C ILE A 59 21.45 -23.70 29.69
N LYS A 60 22.10 -24.87 29.74
CA LYS A 60 23.09 -25.21 30.79
C LYS A 60 24.31 -24.30 30.73
N ASP A 61 24.86 -24.07 29.52
CA ASP A 61 26.04 -23.22 29.33
C ASP A 61 25.75 -21.78 29.77
N ALA A 62 24.55 -21.26 29.40
CA ALA A 62 24.11 -19.95 29.84
C ALA A 62 23.94 -19.86 31.36
N ARG A 63 23.44 -20.91 31.99
CA ARG A 63 23.35 -20.99 33.48
C ARG A 63 24.73 -20.99 34.14
N ILE A 64 25.69 -21.77 33.63
CA ILE A 64 27.05 -21.85 34.15
C ILE A 64 27.77 -20.52 34.01
N SER A 65 27.57 -19.83 32.86
CA SER A 65 28.19 -18.53 32.62
C SER A 65 27.50 -17.35 33.33
N GLY A 66 26.45 -17.62 34.12
CA GLY A 66 25.70 -16.57 34.84
C GLY A 66 24.91 -15.61 33.92
N LYS A 67 24.55 -16.06 32.73
CA LYS A 67 23.82 -15.23 31.77
C LYS A 67 22.36 -15.08 32.20
N GLU A 68 21.97 -13.89 32.63
CA GLU A 68 20.62 -13.57 33.13
C GLU A 68 19.56 -13.41 32.02
N TYR A 69 19.99 -13.31 30.75
CA TYR A 69 19.09 -13.19 29.60
C TYR A 69 19.57 -14.04 28.42
N LEU A 70 18.82 -15.09 28.12
CA LEU A 70 19.08 -16.01 27.03
C LEU A 70 17.86 -16.04 26.09
N VAL A 71 17.99 -15.53 24.86
CA VAL A 71 16.96 -15.73 23.82
C VAL A 71 16.90 -17.21 23.47
N ILE A 72 15.76 -17.82 23.73
CA ILE A 72 15.54 -19.26 23.48
C ILE A 72 15.40 -19.50 21.98
N ASN A 73 14.50 -18.76 21.33
CA ASN A 73 14.25 -18.84 19.90
C ASN A 73 13.93 -17.47 19.31
N GLN A 74 14.27 -17.23 18.04
CA GLN A 74 14.02 -15.97 17.36
C GLN A 74 12.56 -15.84 16.87
N ARG A 75 11.84 -16.97 16.74
CA ARG A 75 10.44 -16.96 16.35
C ARG A 75 9.60 -16.24 17.40
N VAL A 76 8.79 -15.31 16.98
CA VAL A 76 7.83 -14.64 17.86
C VAL A 76 6.59 -15.52 18.04
N LEU A 77 6.01 -15.45 19.23
CA LEU A 77 4.88 -16.25 19.67
C LEU A 77 3.63 -15.39 19.73
N ASN A 78 2.48 -15.92 19.30
CA ASN A 78 1.20 -15.32 19.58
C ASN A 78 0.77 -15.58 21.06
N TYR A 79 -0.37 -15.03 21.45
CA TYR A 79 -0.86 -15.17 22.83
C TYR A 79 -1.16 -16.62 23.23
N GLN A 80 -1.72 -17.43 22.34
CA GLN A 80 -2.02 -18.84 22.61
C GLN A 80 -0.74 -19.67 22.77
N GLU A 81 0.23 -19.44 21.89
CA GLU A 81 1.55 -20.07 21.97
C GLU A 81 2.27 -19.70 23.26
N LYS A 82 2.25 -18.42 23.64
CA LYS A 82 2.78 -17.97 24.95
C LYS A 82 2.11 -18.72 26.10
N LYS A 83 0.77 -18.81 26.11
CA LYS A 83 0.01 -19.49 27.15
C LYS A 83 0.40 -20.97 27.25
N MET A 84 0.52 -21.64 26.12
CA MET A 84 0.97 -23.04 26.05
C MET A 84 2.40 -23.21 26.57
N ILE A 85 3.36 -22.41 26.06
CA ILE A 85 4.77 -22.51 26.42
C ILE A 85 4.99 -22.15 27.91
N SER A 86 4.23 -21.21 28.44
CA SER A 86 4.30 -20.83 29.85
C SER A 86 3.90 -21.98 30.79
N SER A 87 3.18 -23.00 30.32
CA SER A 87 2.82 -24.17 31.09
C SER A 87 3.88 -25.30 31.09
N TRP A 88 4.95 -25.14 30.31
CA TRP A 88 5.97 -26.18 30.17
C TRP A 88 6.87 -26.33 31.43
N PRO A 89 7.55 -27.47 31.60
CA PRO A 89 8.47 -27.68 32.69
C PRO A 89 9.45 -26.51 32.86
N ILE A 90 9.76 -26.16 34.11
CA ILE A 90 10.49 -24.95 34.49
C ILE A 90 9.69 -23.66 34.23
N PHE A 91 9.20 -23.41 33.03
CA PHE A 91 8.47 -22.17 32.67
C PHE A 91 7.16 -21.99 33.43
N ARG A 92 6.49 -23.08 33.83
CA ARG A 92 5.30 -23.07 34.68
C ARG A 92 5.47 -22.41 36.04
N GLU A 93 6.71 -22.34 36.52
CA GLU A 93 7.06 -21.65 37.77
C GLU A 93 7.09 -20.10 37.57
N GLY A 94 6.87 -19.60 36.37
CA GLY A 94 6.84 -18.21 36.05
C GLY A 94 8.21 -17.53 36.01
N ARG A 95 8.18 -16.19 35.82
CA ARG A 95 9.41 -15.40 35.64
C ARG A 95 10.37 -15.49 36.81
N PHE A 96 9.85 -15.40 38.04
CA PHE A 96 10.67 -15.25 39.25
C PHE A 96 11.14 -16.57 39.89
N LYS A 97 10.61 -17.70 39.48
CA LYS A 97 11.02 -19.03 39.94
C LYS A 97 11.47 -19.96 38.83
N GLY A 98 10.90 -19.76 37.61
CA GLY A 98 11.21 -20.54 36.41
C GLY A 98 12.10 -19.82 35.41
N GLY A 99 12.31 -18.51 35.59
CA GLY A 99 13.15 -17.71 34.71
C GLY A 99 12.54 -17.46 33.33
N ALA A 100 11.27 -17.78 33.09
CA ALA A 100 10.62 -17.56 31.79
C ALA A 100 10.39 -16.05 31.53
N ILE A 101 10.87 -15.54 30.41
CA ILE A 101 10.74 -14.15 30.02
C ILE A 101 9.97 -14.11 28.69
N PHE A 102 8.80 -13.49 28.70
CA PHE A 102 8.01 -13.24 27.50
C PHE A 102 7.97 -11.72 27.28
N GLU A 103 8.82 -11.24 26.37
CA GLU A 103 8.83 -9.82 26.03
C GLU A 103 7.71 -9.53 25.04
N LYS A 104 6.75 -8.70 25.47
CA LYS A 104 5.67 -8.24 24.61
C LYS A 104 6.23 -7.31 23.52
N MET A 105 5.80 -7.55 22.30
CA MET A 105 5.98 -6.65 21.18
C MET A 105 4.70 -6.58 20.38
N ASP A 106 4.32 -5.40 19.95
CA ASP A 106 3.16 -5.26 19.09
C ASP A 106 3.60 -5.41 17.63
N ARG A 107 2.85 -6.21 16.87
CA ARG A 107 3.04 -6.38 15.43
C ARG A 107 1.79 -5.98 14.69
N ARG A 108 2.00 -5.28 13.60
CA ARG A 108 0.91 -4.93 12.69
C ARG A 108 0.41 -6.20 12.01
N PHE A 109 -0.90 -6.37 11.99
CA PHE A 109 -1.59 -7.52 11.45
C PHE A 109 -2.68 -7.07 10.48
N HIS A 110 -2.70 -7.67 9.28
CA HIS A 110 -3.71 -7.46 8.26
C HIS A 110 -4.56 -8.72 8.19
N PRO A 111 -5.86 -8.68 8.58
CA PRO A 111 -6.72 -9.88 8.63
C PRO A 111 -6.85 -10.61 7.31
N PHE A 112 -6.79 -9.87 6.19
CA PHE A 112 -6.85 -10.41 4.83
C PHE A 112 -5.47 -10.76 4.26
N GLY A 113 -4.42 -10.74 5.08
CA GLY A 113 -3.05 -10.96 4.66
C GLY A 113 -2.56 -9.85 3.72
N ASN A 114 -1.67 -10.21 2.80
CA ASN A 114 -1.16 -9.29 1.77
C ASN A 114 -1.95 -9.44 0.46
N LEU A 115 -3.20 -9.90 0.53
CA LEU A 115 -4.01 -10.24 -0.63
C LEU A 115 -5.05 -9.18 -0.96
N LEU A 116 -5.41 -8.30 0.01
CA LEU A 116 -6.47 -7.32 -0.19
C LEU A 116 -5.98 -5.91 0.13
N ALA A 117 -6.03 -5.02 -0.85
CA ALA A 117 -5.68 -3.60 -0.73
C ALA A 117 -4.33 -3.35 -0.05
N TYR A 118 -3.35 -4.24 -0.23
CA TYR A 118 -2.10 -4.23 0.53
C TYR A 118 -1.33 -2.92 0.38
N ARG A 119 -1.24 -2.37 -0.84
CA ARG A 119 -0.54 -1.09 -1.07
C ARG A 119 -1.35 0.12 -0.63
N THR A 120 -2.67 -0.02 -0.59
CA THR A 120 -3.58 1.03 -0.09
C THR A 120 -3.57 1.07 1.43
N ILE A 121 -3.73 -0.06 2.10
CA ILE A 121 -3.57 -0.15 3.56
C ILE A 121 -2.12 0.20 3.88
N GLY A 122 -1.19 -0.44 3.23
CA GLY A 122 0.25 -0.15 3.31
C GLY A 122 0.91 -0.73 4.55
N PHE A 123 2.06 -0.17 4.85
CA PHE A 123 2.90 -0.57 5.99
C PHE A 123 3.85 0.57 6.37
N ILE A 124 4.45 0.45 7.55
CA ILE A 124 5.59 1.25 7.98
C ILE A 124 6.65 0.30 8.54
N ASN A 125 7.91 0.54 8.19
CA ASN A 125 9.04 -0.24 8.68
C ASN A 125 9.74 0.44 9.88
N GLU A 126 10.75 -0.23 10.44
CA GLU A 126 11.52 0.28 11.58
C GLU A 126 12.24 1.61 11.27
N ASP A 127 12.62 1.85 10.00
CA ASP A 127 13.25 3.10 9.54
C ASP A 127 12.23 4.24 9.29
N GLN A 128 10.98 4.07 9.70
CA GLN A 128 9.88 5.03 9.44
C GLN A 128 9.60 5.27 7.96
N LYS A 129 9.95 4.34 7.09
CA LYS A 129 9.61 4.33 5.66
C LYS A 129 8.44 3.39 5.43
N GLY A 130 7.56 3.75 4.52
CA GLY A 130 6.36 2.95 4.29
C GLY A 130 5.57 3.40 3.09
N ALA A 131 4.33 2.94 3.02
CA ALA A 131 3.38 3.27 1.96
C ALA A 131 1.94 3.19 2.48
N GLY A 132 1.02 3.69 1.70
CA GLY A 132 -0.41 3.59 1.96
C GLY A 132 -0.88 4.40 3.16
N LEU A 133 -2.03 3.99 3.70
CA LEU A 133 -2.67 4.65 4.85
C LEU A 133 -1.83 4.53 6.12
N GLU A 134 -1.18 3.38 6.35
CA GLU A 134 -0.29 3.18 7.50
C GLU A 134 0.79 4.25 7.58
N TYR A 135 1.43 4.56 6.45
CA TYR A 135 2.46 5.59 6.39
C TYR A 135 1.87 6.99 6.46
N SER A 136 0.81 7.26 5.69
CA SER A 136 0.21 8.60 5.59
C SER A 136 -0.39 9.09 6.90
N PHE A 137 -0.96 8.17 7.67
CA PHE A 137 -1.62 8.46 8.95
C PHE A 137 -0.84 7.93 10.16
N ASN A 138 0.45 7.64 10.00
CA ASN A 138 1.27 7.08 11.09
C ASN A 138 1.23 7.91 12.37
N LYS A 139 1.23 9.25 12.26
CA LYS A 139 1.13 10.14 13.43
C LYS A 139 -0.16 9.97 14.23
N MET A 140 -1.24 9.59 13.55
CA MET A 140 -2.54 9.33 14.20
C MET A 140 -2.60 7.89 14.72
N LEU A 141 -2.20 6.92 13.89
CA LEU A 141 -2.27 5.50 14.20
C LEU A 141 -1.25 5.07 15.27
N GLY A 142 -0.07 5.68 15.29
CA GLY A 142 1.04 5.28 16.16
C GLY A 142 0.84 5.58 17.64
N GLY A 143 0.07 6.62 17.99
CA GLY A 143 -0.04 7.11 19.36
C GLY A 143 1.26 7.75 19.86
N ARG A 144 1.44 7.75 21.16
CA ARG A 144 2.65 8.21 21.83
C ARG A 144 3.17 7.17 22.81
N ASP A 145 4.47 6.92 22.76
CA ASP A 145 5.12 6.04 23.73
C ASP A 145 5.14 6.70 25.10
N GLY A 146 4.92 5.91 26.14
CA GLY A 146 5.07 6.33 27.52
C GLY A 146 6.54 6.27 27.96
N GLU A 147 6.91 7.12 28.90
CA GLU A 147 8.21 7.10 29.56
C GLU A 147 8.03 6.89 31.05
N ALA A 148 8.73 5.90 31.62
CA ALA A 148 8.71 5.63 33.05
C ALA A 148 10.12 5.40 33.58
N ILE A 149 10.38 5.88 34.79
CA ILE A 149 11.66 5.66 35.47
C ILE A 149 11.59 4.34 36.20
N PHE A 150 12.59 3.48 35.99
CA PHE A 150 12.73 2.21 36.70
C PHE A 150 13.94 2.23 37.64
N ARG A 151 13.77 1.78 38.85
CA ARG A 151 14.87 1.56 39.82
C ARG A 151 15.22 0.07 39.87
N LYS A 152 16.51 -0.23 39.77
CA LYS A 152 17.03 -1.58 40.04
C LYS A 152 17.05 -1.82 41.57
N LEU A 153 16.36 -2.86 42.00
CA LEU A 153 16.32 -3.28 43.42
C LEU A 153 17.40 -4.32 43.69
N ALA A 154 17.73 -4.51 44.98
CA ALA A 154 18.55 -5.62 45.42
C ALA A 154 17.93 -6.96 44.98
N GLY A 155 18.71 -7.79 44.26
CA GLY A 155 18.19 -9.00 43.58
C GLY A 155 17.97 -8.87 42.08
N GLY A 156 18.34 -7.71 41.46
CA GLY A 156 18.35 -7.53 39.99
C GLY A 156 17.01 -7.16 39.38
N TYR A 157 15.98 -6.92 40.14
CA TYR A 157 14.65 -6.55 39.63
C TYR A 157 14.53 -5.06 39.39
N TRP A 158 13.89 -4.72 38.29
CA TRP A 158 13.51 -3.33 37.96
C TRP A 158 12.08 -3.08 38.42
N LYS A 159 11.88 -2.07 39.29
CA LYS A 159 10.58 -1.64 39.75
C LYS A 159 10.29 -0.23 39.18
N PRO A 160 9.11 0.01 38.55
CA PRO A 160 8.75 1.35 38.14
C PRO A 160 8.64 2.23 39.40
N ILE A 161 9.17 3.43 39.28
CA ILE A 161 8.97 4.51 40.25
C ILE A 161 7.90 5.41 39.68
N HIS A 162 6.75 5.47 40.33
CA HIS A 162 5.74 6.45 39.98
C HIS A 162 6.26 7.83 40.42
N ASP A 163 6.65 8.63 39.45
CA ASP A 163 7.11 10.02 39.59
C ASP A 163 6.18 10.92 38.79
N GLU A 164 6.08 12.19 39.19
CA GLU A 164 5.32 13.23 38.47
C GLU A 164 5.80 13.44 37.02
N LYS A 165 6.94 12.89 36.66
CA LYS A 165 7.54 12.89 35.30
C LYS A 165 7.17 11.66 34.46
N GLU A 166 6.36 10.75 34.97
CA GLU A 166 5.90 9.60 34.22
C GLU A 166 4.98 10.04 33.10
N ILE A 167 5.34 9.74 31.84
CA ILE A 167 4.50 9.98 30.66
C ILE A 167 3.73 8.69 30.40
N GLN A 168 2.42 8.76 30.54
CA GLN A 168 1.56 7.62 30.21
C GLN A 168 1.49 7.43 28.69
N PRO A 169 1.53 6.17 28.19
CA PRO A 169 1.36 5.92 26.76
C PRO A 169 -0.04 6.29 26.31
N GLU A 170 -0.12 7.01 25.18
CA GLU A 170 -1.38 7.35 24.53
C GLU A 170 -1.63 6.38 23.37
N GLN A 171 -2.82 5.79 23.31
CA GLN A 171 -3.20 4.94 22.19
C GLN A 171 -3.38 5.77 20.92
N GLY A 172 -2.97 5.23 19.79
CA GLY A 172 -3.24 5.85 18.50
C GLY A 172 -4.72 5.82 18.15
N LEU A 173 -5.12 6.79 17.34
CA LEU A 173 -6.50 6.93 16.85
C LEU A 173 -6.80 5.88 15.77
N ASP A 174 -8.03 5.44 15.73
CA ASP A 174 -8.53 4.58 14.66
C ASP A 174 -8.88 5.40 13.41
N ILE A 175 -8.77 4.78 12.24
CA ILE A 175 -9.13 5.36 10.95
C ILE A 175 -10.23 4.49 10.33
N GLN A 176 -11.32 5.12 9.92
CA GLN A 176 -12.33 4.52 9.07
C GLN A 176 -12.13 5.01 7.64
N THR A 177 -12.01 4.07 6.70
CA THR A 177 -11.86 4.35 5.27
C THR A 177 -13.20 4.31 4.56
N THR A 178 -13.21 4.72 3.30
CA THR A 178 -14.36 4.58 2.40
C THR A 178 -14.35 3.26 1.61
N ILE A 179 -13.32 2.42 1.81
CA ILE A 179 -13.15 1.16 1.10
C ILE A 179 -14.24 0.17 1.52
N ASP A 180 -14.99 -0.30 0.52
CA ASP A 180 -15.89 -1.45 0.67
C ASP A 180 -15.12 -2.73 0.39
N ILE A 181 -15.08 -3.62 1.38
CA ILE A 181 -14.24 -4.81 1.31
C ILE A 181 -14.69 -5.80 0.21
N ASN A 182 -16.00 -5.87 -0.06
CA ASN A 182 -16.53 -6.76 -1.08
C ASN A 182 -16.24 -6.22 -2.49
N LEU A 183 -16.40 -4.90 -2.67
CA LEU A 183 -16.04 -4.24 -3.93
C LEU A 183 -14.55 -4.30 -4.20
N GLN A 184 -13.72 -4.19 -3.16
CA GLN A 184 -12.27 -4.33 -3.26
C GLN A 184 -11.87 -5.74 -3.71
N ASP A 185 -12.44 -6.78 -3.10
CA ASP A 185 -12.19 -8.19 -3.48
C ASP A 185 -12.57 -8.47 -4.94
N VAL A 186 -13.74 -8.00 -5.36
CA VAL A 186 -14.19 -8.12 -6.76
C VAL A 186 -13.26 -7.34 -7.70
N ALA A 187 -12.82 -6.14 -7.33
CA ALA A 187 -11.93 -5.33 -8.15
C ALA A 187 -10.57 -6.02 -8.36
N GLU A 188 -9.97 -6.56 -7.29
CA GLU A 188 -8.69 -7.28 -7.36
C GLU A 188 -8.81 -8.57 -8.17
N SER A 189 -9.81 -9.39 -7.89
CA SER A 189 -10.03 -10.65 -8.59
C SER A 189 -10.28 -10.43 -10.10
N SER A 190 -11.07 -9.41 -10.44
CA SER A 190 -11.34 -9.06 -11.84
C SER A 190 -10.09 -8.52 -12.53
N LEU A 191 -9.33 -7.66 -11.85
CA LEU A 191 -8.08 -7.13 -12.36
C LEU A 191 -7.08 -8.26 -12.63
N GLU A 192 -6.86 -9.14 -11.68
CA GLU A 192 -5.95 -10.28 -11.84
C GLU A 192 -6.37 -11.18 -13.00
N HIS A 193 -7.66 -11.49 -13.12
CA HIS A 193 -8.20 -12.29 -14.23
C HIS A 193 -7.85 -11.65 -15.58
N HIS A 194 -8.09 -10.34 -15.74
CA HIS A 194 -7.82 -9.64 -17.00
C HIS A 194 -6.32 -9.49 -17.29
N LEU A 195 -5.49 -9.21 -16.28
CA LEU A 195 -4.05 -9.16 -16.45
C LEU A 195 -3.49 -10.50 -16.93
N ARG A 196 -3.94 -11.61 -16.34
CA ARG A 196 -3.56 -12.96 -16.78
C ARG A 196 -4.03 -13.27 -18.19
N LYS A 197 -5.28 -12.94 -18.50
CA LYS A 197 -5.87 -13.17 -19.83
C LYS A 197 -5.11 -12.46 -20.95
N HIS A 198 -4.60 -11.26 -20.68
CA HIS A 198 -3.91 -10.43 -21.66
C HIS A 198 -2.40 -10.43 -21.52
N ASP A 199 -1.87 -11.23 -20.59
CA ASP A 199 -0.44 -11.29 -20.24
C ASP A 199 0.17 -9.89 -19.98
N ALA A 200 -0.61 -9.01 -19.33
CA ALA A 200 -0.20 -7.63 -19.11
C ALA A 200 0.78 -7.52 -17.93
N GLU A 201 1.70 -6.56 -18.01
CA GLU A 201 2.74 -6.37 -16.99
C GLU A 201 2.16 -5.80 -15.68
N TYR A 202 1.22 -4.87 -15.77
CA TYR A 202 0.54 -4.29 -14.61
C TYR A 202 -0.81 -3.68 -14.99
N GLY A 203 -1.57 -3.33 -13.98
CA GLY A 203 -2.81 -2.59 -14.12
C GLY A 203 -3.34 -2.11 -12.78
N CYS A 204 -4.34 -1.23 -12.86
CA CYS A 204 -5.07 -0.77 -11.69
C CYS A 204 -6.56 -0.64 -11.99
N VAL A 205 -7.36 -0.70 -10.92
CA VAL A 205 -8.80 -0.41 -10.93
C VAL A 205 -9.09 0.56 -9.80
N VAL A 206 -9.83 1.62 -10.11
CA VAL A 206 -10.37 2.55 -9.11
C VAL A 206 -11.88 2.59 -9.26
N LEU A 207 -12.60 2.29 -8.20
CA LEU A 207 -14.05 2.43 -8.11
C LEU A 207 -14.37 3.60 -7.20
N MET A 208 -15.00 4.62 -7.76
CA MET A 208 -15.32 5.87 -7.06
C MET A 208 -16.84 6.13 -7.12
N LYS A 209 -17.39 6.54 -5.99
CA LYS A 209 -18.78 7.00 -5.92
C LYS A 209 -18.89 8.41 -6.52
N VAL A 210 -19.70 8.56 -7.56
CA VAL A 210 -19.75 9.81 -8.36
C VAL A 210 -20.23 11.00 -7.51
N GLU A 211 -21.21 10.79 -6.65
CA GLU A 211 -21.82 11.88 -5.87
C GLU A 211 -20.90 12.46 -4.80
N THR A 212 -19.99 11.65 -4.27
CA THR A 212 -19.18 12.03 -3.08
C THR A 212 -17.68 12.06 -3.36
N GLY A 213 -17.22 11.42 -4.45
CA GLY A 213 -15.79 11.20 -4.70
C GLY A 213 -15.14 10.14 -3.81
N GLU A 214 -15.91 9.44 -2.99
CA GLU A 214 -15.39 8.36 -2.14
C GLU A 214 -14.82 7.22 -2.97
N ILE A 215 -13.59 6.82 -2.67
CA ILE A 215 -13.00 5.62 -3.26
C ILE A 215 -13.53 4.38 -2.54
N LYS A 216 -14.28 3.56 -3.26
CA LYS A 216 -14.86 2.31 -2.75
C LYS A 216 -13.96 1.11 -2.95
N ALA A 217 -13.15 1.12 -4.01
CA ALA A 217 -12.10 0.13 -4.22
C ALA A 217 -10.93 0.76 -4.99
N ILE A 218 -9.72 0.30 -4.69
CA ILE A 218 -8.50 0.68 -5.38
C ILE A 218 -7.55 -0.52 -5.39
N ALA A 219 -7.45 -1.18 -6.53
CA ALA A 219 -6.62 -2.37 -6.74
C ALA A 219 -5.46 -2.04 -7.67
N ASN A 220 -4.28 -2.54 -7.34
CA ASN A 220 -3.05 -2.29 -8.08
C ASN A 220 -2.25 -3.59 -8.17
N LEU A 221 -2.12 -4.17 -9.35
CA LEU A 221 -1.42 -5.43 -9.52
C LEU A 221 -0.29 -5.32 -10.56
N GLY A 222 0.86 -5.87 -10.21
CA GLY A 222 2.01 -5.99 -11.11
C GLY A 222 2.48 -7.43 -11.20
N LYS A 223 2.94 -7.83 -12.39
CA LYS A 223 3.46 -9.17 -12.68
C LYS A 223 4.82 -9.37 -12.04
N MET A 224 4.99 -10.47 -11.34
CA MET A 224 6.25 -10.85 -10.72
C MET A 224 7.01 -11.87 -11.58
N PRO A 225 8.34 -12.03 -11.38
CA PRO A 225 9.14 -12.98 -12.14
C PRO A 225 8.65 -14.44 -12.06
N ASN A 226 7.92 -14.79 -10.99
CA ASN A 226 7.30 -16.12 -10.84
C ASN A 226 5.96 -16.26 -11.58
N GLY A 227 5.53 -15.25 -12.34
CA GLY A 227 4.26 -15.21 -13.05
C GLY A 227 3.02 -14.88 -12.21
N GLY A 228 3.18 -14.68 -10.90
CA GLY A 228 2.10 -14.21 -10.03
C GLY A 228 1.88 -12.71 -10.15
N TYR A 229 0.67 -12.24 -9.80
CA TYR A 229 0.33 -10.82 -9.72
C TYR A 229 0.17 -10.41 -8.27
N TYR A 230 0.81 -9.31 -7.88
CA TYR A 230 0.79 -8.79 -6.51
C TYR A 230 0.76 -7.27 -6.50
N GLU A 231 0.29 -6.69 -5.41
CA GLU A 231 0.34 -5.24 -5.19
C GLU A 231 1.77 -4.78 -4.85
N THR A 232 2.58 -4.48 -5.88
CA THR A 232 3.97 -4.01 -5.73
C THR A 232 4.05 -2.49 -5.64
N TYR A 233 3.30 -1.78 -6.46
CA TYR A 233 3.24 -0.33 -6.53
C TYR A 233 1.78 0.15 -6.54
N ASN A 234 1.55 1.40 -6.17
CA ASN A 234 0.27 2.04 -6.41
C ASN A 234 0.27 2.67 -7.80
N TYR A 235 -0.18 1.92 -8.79
CA TYR A 235 -0.25 2.38 -10.18
C TYR A 235 -1.38 3.40 -10.40
N ALA A 236 -2.40 3.42 -9.55
CA ALA A 236 -3.52 4.33 -9.69
C ALA A 236 -3.16 5.78 -9.34
N VAL A 237 -2.23 5.97 -8.40
CA VAL A 237 -1.90 7.30 -7.85
C VAL A 237 -0.41 7.62 -7.97
N GLY A 238 0.46 6.62 -7.93
CA GLY A 238 1.90 6.77 -7.85
C GLY A 238 2.59 6.99 -9.20
N GLN A 239 3.84 7.41 -9.14
CA GLN A 239 4.64 7.73 -10.32
C GLN A 239 4.83 6.55 -11.28
N GLN A 240 4.82 5.31 -10.78
CA GLN A 240 4.95 4.10 -11.59
C GLN A 240 3.75 3.85 -12.51
N GLY A 241 2.61 4.50 -12.24
CA GLY A 241 1.40 4.43 -13.06
C GLY A 241 1.23 5.60 -14.02
N LEU A 242 2.16 6.57 -14.04
CA LEU A 242 2.13 7.66 -15.00
C LEU A 242 2.26 7.10 -16.43
N THR A 243 1.24 7.34 -17.24
CA THR A 243 1.19 6.91 -18.62
C THR A 243 0.44 7.93 -19.46
N ASP A 244 0.59 7.86 -20.78
CA ASP A 244 -0.22 8.66 -21.68
C ASP A 244 -1.69 8.22 -21.57
N PRO A 245 -2.64 9.14 -21.32
CA PRO A 245 -4.04 8.81 -21.09
C PRO A 245 -4.76 8.30 -22.36
N GLY A 246 -4.15 8.47 -23.52
CA GLY A 246 -4.70 8.04 -24.81
C GLY A 246 -6.05 8.71 -25.10
N SER A 247 -6.94 7.97 -25.74
CA SER A 247 -8.25 8.50 -26.20
C SER A 247 -9.19 8.95 -25.08
N THR A 248 -8.92 8.60 -23.82
CA THR A 248 -9.71 9.13 -22.69
C THR A 248 -9.51 10.64 -22.52
N PHE A 249 -8.34 11.16 -22.93
CA PHE A 249 -8.05 12.59 -22.87
C PHE A 249 -8.85 13.42 -23.89
N LYS A 250 -9.40 12.79 -24.93
CA LYS A 250 -10.28 13.47 -25.92
C LYS A 250 -11.49 14.11 -25.25
N LEU A 251 -11.95 13.58 -24.10
CA LEU A 251 -13.03 14.23 -23.35
C LEU A 251 -12.63 15.64 -22.92
N ALA A 252 -11.46 15.82 -22.33
CA ALA A 252 -10.97 17.13 -21.91
C ALA A 252 -10.79 18.07 -23.11
N SER A 253 -10.28 17.56 -24.23
CA SER A 253 -10.13 18.33 -25.47
C SER A 253 -11.47 18.79 -26.03
N MET A 254 -12.47 17.92 -26.05
CA MET A 254 -13.82 18.27 -26.51
C MET A 254 -14.51 19.26 -25.58
N MET A 255 -14.37 19.12 -24.28
CA MET A 255 -14.88 20.08 -23.29
C MET A 255 -14.28 21.47 -23.52
N ALA A 256 -12.96 21.56 -23.71
CA ALA A 256 -12.31 22.85 -24.02
C ALA A 256 -12.82 23.47 -25.35
N LEU A 257 -13.01 22.66 -26.38
CA LEU A 257 -13.54 23.09 -27.65
C LEU A 257 -14.95 23.67 -27.52
N PHE A 258 -15.85 22.97 -26.83
CA PHE A 258 -17.24 23.46 -26.65
C PHE A 258 -17.30 24.74 -25.80
N GLU A 259 -16.49 24.84 -24.75
CA GLU A 259 -16.44 26.02 -23.89
C GLU A 259 -15.90 27.27 -24.60
N ASP A 260 -14.97 27.07 -25.53
CA ASP A 260 -14.22 28.20 -26.12
C ASP A 260 -14.74 28.70 -27.47
N THR A 261 -15.40 27.84 -28.26
CA THR A 261 -15.47 28.10 -29.70
C THR A 261 -16.87 28.21 -30.27
N GLY A 262 -17.89 27.94 -29.49
CA GLY A 262 -19.28 27.86 -30.03
C GLY A 262 -19.47 26.66 -30.97
N LEU A 263 -18.58 25.66 -30.96
CA LEU A 263 -18.69 24.43 -31.72
C LEU A 263 -19.95 23.66 -31.32
N GLU A 264 -20.72 23.18 -32.29
CA GLU A 264 -21.92 22.41 -32.04
C GLU A 264 -21.71 20.92 -32.37
N LEU A 265 -22.49 20.04 -31.71
CA LEU A 265 -22.45 18.58 -31.96
C LEU A 265 -22.83 18.22 -33.43
N SER A 266 -23.60 19.07 -34.09
CA SER A 266 -24.03 18.93 -35.48
C SER A 266 -23.00 19.38 -36.52
N ASP A 267 -21.99 20.15 -36.07
CA ASP A 267 -20.93 20.59 -36.98
C ASP A 267 -20.19 19.39 -37.57
N SER A 268 -19.68 19.57 -38.79
CA SER A 268 -19.08 18.49 -39.57
C SER A 268 -17.57 18.63 -39.69
N VAL A 269 -16.88 17.50 -39.63
CA VAL A 269 -15.43 17.39 -39.83
C VAL A 269 -15.14 16.32 -40.89
N GLU A 270 -14.32 16.66 -41.88
CA GLU A 270 -13.81 15.69 -42.85
C GLU A 270 -12.63 14.92 -42.27
N THR A 271 -12.76 13.62 -42.10
CA THR A 271 -11.72 12.76 -41.49
C THR A 271 -10.96 11.90 -42.50
N GLY A 272 -11.35 11.95 -43.79
CA GLY A 272 -10.72 11.21 -44.86
C GLY A 272 -11.24 9.79 -45.05
N HIS A 273 -10.72 9.14 -46.08
CA HIS A 273 -11.15 7.81 -46.52
C HIS A 273 -10.00 6.77 -46.39
N GLY A 274 -9.13 6.92 -45.38
CA GLY A 274 -8.03 5.99 -45.09
C GLY A 274 -6.64 6.50 -45.44
N GLU A 275 -6.54 7.64 -46.17
CA GLU A 275 -5.25 8.25 -46.52
C GLU A 275 -4.46 8.81 -45.34
N GLY A 276 -5.09 8.93 -44.20
CA GLY A 276 -4.54 9.56 -42.99
C GLY A 276 -4.52 11.10 -43.05
N TYR A 277 -4.20 11.72 -41.96
CA TYR A 277 -4.06 13.18 -41.87
C TYR A 277 -2.60 13.51 -41.50
N LYS A 278 -1.94 14.20 -42.46
CA LYS A 278 -0.54 14.61 -42.28
C LYS A 278 -0.46 15.89 -41.47
N ILE A 279 0.26 15.86 -40.36
CA ILE A 279 0.59 17.01 -39.53
C ILE A 279 2.10 17.07 -39.41
N TYR A 280 2.72 18.06 -40.08
CA TYR A 280 4.18 18.22 -40.16
C TYR A 280 4.85 16.93 -40.68
N ASP A 281 5.66 16.26 -39.85
CA ASP A 281 6.41 15.05 -40.18
C ASP A 281 5.69 13.72 -39.80
N ARG A 282 4.48 13.83 -39.22
CA ARG A 282 3.67 12.68 -38.78
C ARG A 282 2.37 12.58 -39.55
N THR A 283 1.90 11.35 -39.73
CA THR A 283 0.58 11.04 -40.27
C THR A 283 -0.25 10.34 -39.21
N LEU A 284 -1.42 10.92 -38.95
CA LEU A 284 -2.42 10.36 -38.03
C LEU A 284 -3.38 9.47 -38.81
N TYR A 285 -3.81 8.39 -38.19
CA TYR A 285 -4.82 7.49 -38.71
C TYR A 285 -5.92 7.29 -37.68
N ASP A 286 -7.13 7.12 -38.17
CA ASP A 286 -8.21 6.59 -37.35
C ASP A 286 -8.10 5.07 -37.19
N ALA A 287 -8.75 4.51 -36.16
CA ALA A 287 -8.75 3.06 -35.92
C ALA A 287 -9.43 2.27 -37.06
N LYS A 288 -10.33 2.93 -37.82
CA LYS A 288 -10.97 2.35 -39.01
C LYS A 288 -10.10 2.61 -40.23
N PRO A 289 -9.56 1.55 -40.91
CA PRO A 289 -8.64 1.70 -42.03
C PRO A 289 -9.22 2.52 -43.19
N GLU A 290 -10.53 2.38 -43.48
CA GLU A 290 -11.22 3.10 -44.56
C GLU A 290 -11.58 4.53 -44.17
N GLY A 291 -11.22 4.99 -42.97
CA GLY A 291 -11.61 6.28 -42.44
C GLY A 291 -13.11 6.39 -42.17
N PHE A 292 -13.56 7.58 -41.79
CA PHE A 292 -14.97 7.83 -41.50
C PHE A 292 -15.61 8.82 -42.49
N GLY A 293 -14.84 9.43 -43.41
CA GLY A 293 -15.29 10.47 -44.30
C GLY A 293 -15.71 11.73 -43.54
N LYS A 294 -16.77 12.39 -44.04
CA LYS A 294 -17.35 13.56 -43.38
C LYS A 294 -18.33 13.11 -42.29
N ILE A 295 -18.00 13.37 -41.02
CA ILE A 295 -18.81 13.01 -39.85
C ILE A 295 -19.09 14.21 -38.96
N SER A 296 -20.15 14.13 -38.16
CA SER A 296 -20.48 15.17 -37.18
C SER A 296 -19.47 15.15 -35.98
N VAL A 297 -19.38 16.30 -35.30
CA VAL A 297 -18.56 16.43 -34.06
C VAL A 297 -19.00 15.42 -33.02
N LYS A 298 -20.31 15.14 -32.90
CA LYS A 298 -20.84 14.05 -32.06
C LYS A 298 -20.21 12.70 -32.43
N GLU A 299 -20.16 12.40 -33.75
CA GLU A 299 -19.58 11.13 -34.21
C GLU A 299 -18.07 11.11 -34.10
N VAL A 300 -17.36 12.24 -34.21
CA VAL A 300 -15.92 12.34 -33.93
C VAL A 300 -15.60 11.81 -32.53
N PHE A 301 -16.38 12.24 -31.55
CA PHE A 301 -16.20 11.78 -30.16
C PHE A 301 -16.67 10.33 -29.99
N ALA A 302 -17.87 9.99 -30.47
CA ALA A 302 -18.45 8.64 -30.32
C ALA A 302 -17.60 7.52 -30.97
N LYS A 303 -16.99 7.82 -32.14
CA LYS A 303 -16.11 6.91 -32.88
C LYS A 303 -14.64 7.03 -32.46
N SER A 304 -14.35 7.94 -31.55
CA SER A 304 -12.99 8.23 -31.08
C SER A 304 -12.03 8.56 -32.23
N SER A 305 -12.47 9.35 -33.21
CA SER A 305 -11.65 9.73 -34.37
C SER A 305 -10.43 10.56 -33.94
N ASN A 306 -9.24 10.05 -34.23
CA ASN A 306 -7.98 10.77 -34.00
C ASN A 306 -7.89 11.97 -34.94
N ILE A 307 -8.22 11.76 -36.21
CA ILE A 307 -8.15 12.79 -37.24
C ILE A 307 -9.16 13.89 -36.95
N GLY A 308 -10.39 13.54 -36.56
CA GLY A 308 -11.44 14.50 -36.24
C GLY A 308 -11.05 15.43 -35.10
N VAL A 309 -10.58 14.85 -33.96
CA VAL A 309 -10.14 15.67 -32.83
C VAL A 309 -8.91 16.49 -33.19
N ALA A 310 -7.91 15.93 -33.87
CA ALA A 310 -6.70 16.66 -34.25
C ALA A 310 -7.02 17.87 -35.15
N LYS A 311 -7.93 17.73 -36.15
CA LYS A 311 -8.34 18.83 -36.99
C LYS A 311 -9.06 19.92 -36.22
N LEU A 312 -9.95 19.56 -35.30
CA LEU A 312 -10.65 20.53 -34.45
C LEU A 312 -9.65 21.27 -33.54
N MET A 313 -8.77 20.57 -32.89
CA MET A 313 -7.73 21.16 -32.01
C MET A 313 -6.82 22.10 -32.79
N GLN A 314 -6.40 21.70 -34.00
CA GLN A 314 -5.54 22.53 -34.82
C GLN A 314 -6.27 23.78 -35.31
N LYS A 315 -7.53 23.64 -35.70
CA LYS A 315 -8.35 24.76 -36.17
C LYS A 315 -8.55 25.82 -35.09
N TYR A 316 -8.85 25.42 -33.88
CA TYR A 316 -9.29 26.36 -32.85
C TYR A 316 -8.18 26.76 -31.87
N PHE A 317 -7.23 25.87 -31.58
CA PHE A 317 -6.14 26.12 -30.64
C PHE A 317 -4.72 26.12 -31.28
N GLY A 318 -4.60 25.76 -32.55
CA GLY A 318 -3.31 25.70 -33.25
C GLY A 318 -2.52 27.01 -33.25
N GLY A 319 -3.22 28.15 -33.29
CA GLY A 319 -2.63 29.48 -33.21
C GLY A 319 -2.24 29.92 -31.77
N ASN A 320 -2.83 29.33 -30.75
CA ASN A 320 -2.58 29.66 -29.35
C ASN A 320 -2.78 28.47 -28.43
N ALA A 321 -1.76 27.64 -28.32
CA ALA A 321 -1.77 26.44 -27.44
C ALA A 321 -1.94 26.76 -25.95
N TYR A 322 -1.50 27.95 -25.49
CA TYR A 322 -1.69 28.35 -24.11
C TYR A 322 -3.16 28.45 -23.71
N LYS A 323 -4.01 28.84 -24.61
CA LYS A 323 -5.45 28.92 -24.36
C LYS A 323 -6.04 27.54 -24.05
N TYR A 324 -5.62 26.50 -24.77
CA TYR A 324 -6.01 25.13 -24.46
C TYR A 324 -5.47 24.68 -23.08
N LEU A 325 -4.21 25.00 -22.77
CA LEU A 325 -3.61 24.65 -21.48
C LEU A 325 -4.28 25.35 -20.30
N GLU A 326 -4.87 26.53 -20.50
CA GLU A 326 -5.72 27.18 -19.50
C GLU A 326 -6.96 26.33 -19.15
N TYR A 327 -7.59 25.69 -20.15
CA TYR A 327 -8.69 24.76 -19.91
C TYR A 327 -8.25 23.51 -19.18
N ILE A 328 -7.09 22.91 -19.55
CA ILE A 328 -6.51 21.78 -18.82
C ILE A 328 -6.29 22.13 -17.33
N SER A 329 -5.80 23.34 -17.08
CA SER A 329 -5.62 23.85 -15.71
C SER A 329 -6.92 24.14 -14.99
N LYS A 330 -7.96 24.68 -15.69
CA LYS A 330 -9.31 24.84 -15.12
C LYS A 330 -9.96 23.53 -14.75
N PHE A 331 -9.74 22.47 -15.54
CA PHE A 331 -10.21 21.11 -15.24
C PHE A 331 -9.40 20.43 -14.13
N GLY A 332 -8.29 21.05 -13.68
CA GLY A 332 -7.43 20.49 -12.63
C GLY A 332 -6.54 19.33 -13.07
N LEU A 333 -6.38 19.09 -14.38
CA LEU A 333 -5.65 17.94 -14.92
C LEU A 333 -4.13 18.11 -14.89
N ASP A 334 -3.62 19.32 -14.60
CA ASP A 334 -2.21 19.64 -14.43
C ASP A 334 -1.79 19.78 -12.96
N LYS A 335 -2.65 19.41 -12.02
CA LYS A 335 -2.44 19.55 -10.57
C LYS A 335 -2.66 18.22 -9.86
N THR A 336 -2.01 18.08 -8.70
CA THR A 336 -2.34 17.01 -7.76
C THR A 336 -3.77 17.19 -7.25
N ILE A 337 -4.45 16.08 -7.00
CA ILE A 337 -5.80 16.08 -6.42
C ILE A 337 -5.78 16.13 -4.88
N ASN A 338 -4.58 16.18 -4.29
CA ASN A 338 -4.35 16.09 -2.84
C ASN A 338 -4.98 14.82 -2.25
N PHE A 339 -4.70 13.70 -2.90
CA PHE A 339 -5.15 12.41 -2.42
C PHE A 339 -4.67 12.15 -0.99
N GLN A 340 -5.55 11.67 -0.11
CA GLN A 340 -5.27 11.54 1.32
C GLN A 340 -4.22 10.45 1.66
N MET A 341 -3.46 10.01 0.68
CA MET A 341 -2.42 9.01 0.82
C MET A 341 -1.12 9.52 0.18
N ALA A 342 -0.03 9.38 0.87
CA ALA A 342 1.28 9.81 0.39
C ALA A 342 1.70 9.06 -0.88
N GLY A 343 2.46 9.74 -1.73
CA GLY A 343 3.01 9.15 -2.95
C GLY A 343 2.24 9.49 -4.21
N GLU A 344 1.32 10.45 -4.16
CA GLU A 344 0.65 10.98 -5.35
C GLU A 344 1.67 11.57 -6.31
N ALA A 345 1.59 11.16 -7.58
CA ALA A 345 2.44 11.67 -8.64
C ALA A 345 1.96 13.05 -9.11
N VAL A 346 2.92 13.91 -9.46
CA VAL A 346 2.60 15.20 -10.08
C VAL A 346 2.31 14.96 -11.57
N PRO A 347 1.14 15.37 -12.08
CA PRO A 347 0.82 15.26 -13.50
C PRO A 347 1.83 16.02 -14.36
N TYR A 348 2.21 15.44 -15.49
CA TYR A 348 3.07 16.08 -16.45
C TYR A 348 2.27 16.48 -17.71
N VAL A 349 2.07 17.77 -17.88
CA VAL A 349 1.44 18.35 -19.08
C VAL A 349 2.48 19.18 -19.82
N LYS A 350 2.80 18.78 -21.06
CA LYS A 350 3.75 19.51 -21.91
C LYS A 350 3.29 20.95 -22.16
N ARG A 351 4.23 21.88 -22.19
CA ARG A 351 4.01 23.30 -22.45
C ARG A 351 4.79 23.76 -23.68
N PRO A 352 4.34 24.80 -24.40
CA PRO A 352 5.08 25.36 -25.54
C PRO A 352 6.52 25.78 -25.23
N SER A 353 6.83 26.05 -23.96
CA SER A 353 8.19 26.35 -23.49
C SER A 353 9.11 25.14 -23.38
N ASP A 354 8.55 23.92 -23.42
CA ASP A 354 9.34 22.69 -23.23
C ASP A 354 10.13 22.38 -24.51
N LYS A 355 11.35 21.94 -24.36
CA LYS A 355 12.23 21.57 -25.50
C LYS A 355 11.66 20.46 -26.38
N THR A 356 10.77 19.65 -25.84
CA THR A 356 10.10 18.52 -26.52
C THR A 356 8.75 18.92 -27.12
N TRP A 357 8.33 20.19 -27.00
CA TRP A 357 7.14 20.68 -27.65
C TRP A 357 7.35 20.76 -29.17
N SER A 358 6.36 20.33 -29.91
CA SER A 358 6.36 20.41 -31.37
C SER A 358 4.96 20.72 -31.89
N GLY A 359 4.85 21.06 -33.17
CA GLY A 359 3.56 21.34 -33.79
C GLY A 359 2.54 20.18 -33.77
N VAL A 360 3.01 18.96 -33.48
CA VAL A 360 2.13 17.78 -33.30
C VAL A 360 1.74 17.53 -31.85
N THR A 361 2.29 18.28 -30.88
CA THR A 361 2.00 18.04 -29.46
C THR A 361 0.57 18.39 -29.08
N LEU A 362 0.02 19.47 -29.64
CA LEU A 362 -1.34 19.92 -29.35
C LEU A 362 -2.45 18.98 -29.84
N PRO A 363 -2.37 18.37 -31.03
CA PRO A 363 -3.39 17.47 -31.54
C PRO A 363 -3.47 16.08 -30.89
N TRP A 364 -2.52 15.76 -30.00
CA TRP A 364 -2.44 14.44 -29.35
C TRP A 364 -3.02 14.43 -27.95
#